data_d3316ad58ff2a1e6086c5157ff4aefa1
#
_entry.id   d3316ad58ff2a1e6086c5157ff4aefa1
#
_cell.length_a   1.000
_cell.length_b   1.000
_cell.length_c   1.000
_cell.angle_alpha   90.00
_cell.angle_beta   90.00
_cell.angle_gamma   90.00
#
_symmetry.space_group_name_H-M   'P 1'
#
loop_
_entity.id
_entity.type
_entity.pdbx_description
1 polymer ?
#
loop_
_entity_poly.entity_id
_entity_poly.type
_entity_poly.pdbx_seq_one_letter_code
_entity_poly.pdbx_strand_id
1 'polypeptide(L)'
;LEKQKDIDAVVVATPDHTHAVIAMAAMQLGKHVYVQKPLTRTVSEARILTEAARKYKVVTQMGNQGHSEEGLRLMEEWFNAGALGAVREVHCWTNRPIWPQGMPLPPTAPTPAGLDWDLWLGPATSRPFNPTLHPFGWRAWQDFGAGAMGDMGCHVMDASFQVLKLTAPTSVVASVAYNFVPPAPGERGYGRRIPYDGNFPPASVIHLTFPARGNMPPVTMHWYDGGILPERPEDLEPGRRMPESGTIFVGEKGKMWCETYSESPRLIPETFMTSFQRPPKTLPRVPNGRNGHEKNWLDAIRSKGQAVSHFDYAGPFTESVLLGNIALRFAGTRLYWDSPSMKFTNMPEADEFVQHQYRPGWTL
;
A
#
# COMPACT_ATOMS: atom_id res chain seq x y z
N LEU A 1 -0.81 -21.83 -18.79
CA LEU A 1 -1.84 -22.35 -17.88
C LEU A 1 -2.91 -23.16 -18.62
N GLU A 2 -3.39 -22.72 -19.78
CA GLU A 2 -4.39 -23.43 -20.57
C GLU A 2 -3.97 -24.86 -20.98
N LYS A 3 -2.71 -25.05 -21.32
CA LYS A 3 -2.14 -26.35 -21.74
C LYS A 3 -1.71 -27.23 -20.56
N GLN A 4 -1.28 -26.62 -19.44
CA GLN A 4 -0.85 -27.33 -18.24
C GLN A 4 -2.01 -27.39 -17.21
N LYS A 5 -2.62 -28.56 -17.07
CA LYS A 5 -3.75 -28.78 -16.17
C LYS A 5 -3.39 -29.13 -14.74
N ASP A 6 -2.14 -29.50 -14.52
CA ASP A 6 -1.55 -29.89 -13.23
C ASP A 6 -1.11 -28.70 -12.34
N ILE A 7 -1.27 -27.46 -12.82
CA ILE A 7 -1.06 -26.25 -12.03
C ILE A 7 -2.34 -25.87 -11.31
N ASP A 8 -2.34 -25.87 -9.97
CA ASP A 8 -3.48 -25.49 -9.15
C ASP A 8 -3.45 -24.03 -8.70
N ALA A 9 -2.27 -23.45 -8.58
CA ALA A 9 -2.07 -22.14 -7.99
C ALA A 9 -0.94 -21.37 -8.65
N VAL A 10 -1.03 -20.03 -8.65
CA VAL A 10 -0.09 -19.12 -9.31
C VAL A 10 0.38 -18.07 -8.32
N VAL A 11 1.69 -17.84 -8.25
CA VAL A 11 2.30 -16.72 -7.54
C VAL A 11 2.62 -15.63 -8.57
N VAL A 12 2.09 -14.42 -8.37
CA VAL A 12 2.33 -13.24 -9.19
C VAL A 12 3.30 -12.33 -8.45
N ALA A 13 4.54 -12.24 -8.92
CA ALA A 13 5.62 -11.45 -8.31
C ALA A 13 6.35 -10.59 -9.36
N THR A 14 5.62 -10.11 -10.32
CA THR A 14 6.04 -9.21 -11.39
C THR A 14 5.98 -7.75 -10.94
N PRO A 15 6.36 -6.76 -11.77
CA PRO A 15 6.10 -5.35 -11.45
C PRO A 15 4.60 -5.04 -11.31
N ASP A 16 4.26 -4.04 -10.48
CA ASP A 16 2.88 -3.75 -10.04
C ASP A 16 1.88 -3.64 -11.19
N HIS A 17 2.30 -3.05 -12.33
CA HIS A 17 1.41 -2.81 -13.47
C HIS A 17 0.92 -4.08 -14.19
N THR A 18 1.55 -5.22 -13.94
CA THR A 18 1.14 -6.50 -14.55
C THR A 18 0.40 -7.42 -13.59
N HIS A 19 0.32 -7.07 -12.30
CA HIS A 19 -0.34 -7.89 -11.29
C HIS A 19 -1.77 -8.25 -11.68
N ALA A 20 -2.56 -7.24 -12.06
CA ALA A 20 -3.99 -7.42 -12.31
C ALA A 20 -4.27 -8.36 -13.50
N VAL A 21 -3.63 -8.14 -14.63
CA VAL A 21 -3.86 -8.95 -15.85
C VAL A 21 -3.43 -10.40 -15.67
N ILE A 22 -2.32 -10.64 -14.97
CA ILE A 22 -1.83 -12.01 -14.71
C ILE A 22 -2.74 -12.74 -13.71
N ALA A 23 -3.10 -12.05 -12.61
CA ALA A 23 -3.99 -12.61 -11.60
C ALA A 23 -5.37 -12.93 -12.17
N MET A 24 -5.95 -12.02 -12.98
CA MET A 24 -7.23 -12.24 -13.64
C MET A 24 -7.19 -13.46 -14.56
N ALA A 25 -6.18 -13.56 -15.43
CA ALA A 25 -6.02 -14.69 -16.33
C ALA A 25 -5.91 -16.03 -15.57
N ALA A 26 -5.23 -16.06 -14.43
CA ALA A 26 -5.16 -17.23 -13.58
C ALA A 26 -6.51 -17.56 -12.93
N MET A 27 -7.22 -16.58 -12.38
CA MET A 27 -8.53 -16.77 -11.73
C MET A 27 -9.60 -17.23 -12.73
N GLN A 28 -9.61 -16.70 -13.96
CA GLN A 28 -10.51 -17.15 -15.03
C GLN A 28 -10.34 -18.63 -15.36
N LEU A 29 -9.15 -19.15 -15.20
CA LEU A 29 -8.83 -20.58 -15.36
C LEU A 29 -9.04 -21.40 -14.08
N GLY A 30 -9.68 -20.81 -13.07
CA GLY A 30 -9.95 -21.46 -11.77
C GLY A 30 -8.70 -21.69 -10.91
N LYS A 31 -7.59 -20.99 -11.16
CA LYS A 31 -6.36 -21.16 -10.40
C LYS A 31 -6.36 -20.24 -9.18
N HIS A 32 -5.90 -20.75 -8.04
CA HIS A 32 -5.68 -19.95 -6.84
C HIS A 32 -4.52 -18.98 -7.06
N VAL A 33 -4.58 -17.78 -6.45
CA VAL A 33 -3.57 -16.74 -6.70
C VAL A 33 -3.00 -16.16 -5.42
N TYR A 34 -1.68 -16.03 -5.39
CA TYR A 34 -0.94 -15.20 -4.46
C TYR A 34 -0.35 -14.05 -5.26
N VAL A 35 -0.70 -12.81 -4.92
CA VAL A 35 -0.24 -11.63 -5.65
C VAL A 35 0.61 -10.76 -4.73
N GLN A 36 1.81 -10.40 -5.16
CA GLN A 36 2.66 -9.49 -4.40
C GLN A 36 2.00 -8.13 -4.19
N LYS A 37 2.41 -7.43 -3.15
CA LYS A 37 1.94 -6.09 -2.80
C LYS A 37 2.63 -5.01 -3.69
N PRO A 38 1.92 -3.90 -3.96
CA PRO A 38 0.48 -3.72 -3.76
C PRO A 38 -0.32 -4.69 -4.64
N LEU A 39 -1.54 -5.03 -4.23
CA LEU A 39 -2.36 -6.00 -4.97
C LEU A 39 -2.45 -5.64 -6.46
N THR A 40 -2.63 -4.35 -6.74
CA THR A 40 -2.75 -3.79 -8.08
C THR A 40 -2.13 -2.40 -8.14
N ARG A 41 -2.02 -1.84 -9.35
CA ARG A 41 -1.52 -0.49 -9.58
C ARG A 41 -2.62 0.57 -9.59
N THR A 42 -3.87 0.22 -9.87
CA THR A 42 -5.02 1.16 -9.89
C THR A 42 -6.13 0.71 -8.96
N VAL A 43 -6.97 1.67 -8.54
CA VAL A 43 -8.13 1.42 -7.67
C VAL A 43 -9.13 0.48 -8.32
N SER A 44 -9.44 0.70 -9.60
CA SER A 44 -10.39 -0.13 -10.34
C SER A 44 -9.92 -1.58 -10.48
N GLU A 45 -8.64 -1.80 -10.72
CA GLU A 45 -8.05 -3.15 -10.76
C GLU A 45 -8.24 -3.89 -9.44
N ALA A 46 -8.02 -3.22 -8.29
CA ALA A 46 -8.21 -3.83 -6.96
C ALA A 46 -9.67 -4.26 -6.75
N ARG A 47 -10.63 -3.42 -7.14
CA ARG A 47 -12.05 -3.72 -7.08
C ARG A 47 -12.41 -4.91 -7.97
N ILE A 48 -11.96 -4.89 -9.22
CA ILE A 48 -12.24 -5.93 -10.21
C ILE A 48 -11.65 -7.28 -9.76
N LEU A 49 -10.40 -7.32 -9.25
CA LEU A 49 -9.82 -8.56 -8.75
C LEU A 49 -10.54 -9.10 -7.51
N THR A 50 -11.01 -8.24 -6.63
CA THR A 50 -11.82 -8.64 -5.47
C THR A 50 -13.13 -9.30 -5.89
N GLU A 51 -13.82 -8.71 -6.85
CA GLU A 51 -15.05 -9.27 -7.41
C GLU A 51 -14.79 -10.57 -8.19
N ALA A 52 -13.71 -10.63 -8.96
CA ALA A 52 -13.29 -11.82 -9.69
C ALA A 52 -12.98 -13.00 -8.76
N ALA A 53 -12.31 -12.75 -7.63
CA ALA A 53 -12.03 -13.79 -6.64
C ALA A 53 -13.32 -14.44 -6.12
N ARG A 54 -14.34 -13.65 -5.84
CA ARG A 54 -15.68 -14.12 -5.45
C ARG A 54 -16.38 -14.89 -6.58
N LYS A 55 -16.34 -14.34 -7.79
CA LYS A 55 -16.96 -14.94 -8.99
C LYS A 55 -16.39 -16.31 -9.33
N TYR A 56 -15.05 -16.42 -9.34
CA TYR A 56 -14.36 -17.65 -9.70
C TYR A 56 -14.14 -18.60 -8.51
N LYS A 57 -14.49 -18.17 -7.29
CA LYS A 57 -14.41 -18.96 -6.05
C LYS A 57 -13.02 -19.54 -5.81
N VAL A 58 -11.98 -18.74 -6.05
CA VAL A 58 -10.60 -19.12 -5.87
C VAL A 58 -10.05 -18.59 -4.54
N VAL A 59 -9.10 -19.30 -3.96
CA VAL A 59 -8.39 -18.84 -2.75
C VAL A 59 -7.33 -17.83 -3.16
N THR A 60 -7.35 -16.68 -2.52
CA THR A 60 -6.48 -15.55 -2.86
C THR A 60 -5.68 -15.10 -1.64
N GLN A 61 -4.51 -14.51 -1.86
CA GLN A 61 -3.74 -13.81 -0.83
C GLN A 61 -2.89 -12.70 -1.45
N MET A 62 -2.83 -11.55 -0.80
CA MET A 62 -1.85 -10.51 -1.10
C MET A 62 -0.56 -10.74 -0.31
N GLY A 63 0.59 -10.38 -0.89
CA GLY A 63 1.92 -10.57 -0.31
C GLY A 63 2.33 -9.52 0.72
N ASN A 64 1.43 -9.06 1.59
CA ASN A 64 1.73 -8.21 2.74
C ASN A 64 1.98 -9.05 4.00
N GLN A 65 3.14 -9.68 4.08
CA GLN A 65 3.47 -10.72 5.08
C GLN A 65 3.26 -10.27 6.53
N GLY A 66 3.40 -8.97 6.84
CA GLY A 66 3.10 -8.38 8.16
C GLY A 66 1.69 -8.69 8.65
N HIS A 67 0.74 -8.92 7.72
CA HIS A 67 -0.62 -9.31 8.06
C HIS A 67 -0.72 -10.67 8.79
N SER A 68 0.30 -11.50 8.69
CA SER A 68 0.42 -12.77 9.44
C SER A 68 1.14 -12.63 10.77
N GLU A 69 1.70 -11.45 11.10
CA GLU A 69 2.54 -11.26 12.28
C GLU A 69 1.75 -11.37 13.59
N GLU A 70 2.39 -11.92 14.61
CA GLU A 70 1.81 -12.01 15.97
C GLU A 70 1.45 -10.66 16.54
N GLY A 71 2.28 -9.64 16.30
CA GLY A 71 2.08 -8.29 16.80
C GLY A 71 0.77 -7.67 16.34
N LEU A 72 0.32 -7.95 15.12
CA LEU A 72 -0.97 -7.48 14.62
C LEU A 72 -2.13 -8.00 15.47
N ARG A 73 -2.11 -9.28 15.83
CA ARG A 73 -3.13 -9.91 16.69
C ARG A 73 -3.10 -9.36 18.11
N LEU A 74 -1.90 -9.14 18.64
CA LEU A 74 -1.75 -8.51 19.95
C LEU A 74 -2.32 -7.10 19.97
N MET A 75 -2.04 -6.29 18.97
CA MET A 75 -2.58 -4.93 18.87
C MET A 75 -4.12 -4.92 18.80
N GLU A 76 -4.70 -5.81 18.00
CA GLU A 76 -6.15 -5.92 17.90
C GLU A 76 -6.78 -6.39 19.22
N GLU A 77 -6.19 -7.36 19.92
CA GLU A 77 -6.64 -7.81 21.23
C GLU A 77 -6.54 -6.72 22.30
N TRP A 78 -5.42 -5.98 22.33
CA TRP A 78 -5.25 -4.86 23.28
C TRP A 78 -6.23 -3.72 22.99
N PHE A 79 -6.44 -3.39 21.72
CA PHE A 79 -7.41 -2.39 21.32
C PHE A 79 -8.84 -2.80 21.73
N ASN A 80 -9.24 -4.05 21.45
CA ASN A 80 -10.55 -4.60 21.82
C ASN A 80 -10.74 -4.67 23.35
N ALA A 81 -9.67 -4.84 24.12
CA ALA A 81 -9.67 -4.75 25.57
C ALA A 81 -9.71 -3.30 26.10
N GLY A 82 -9.79 -2.30 25.22
CA GLY A 82 -9.94 -0.90 25.55
C GLY A 82 -8.66 -0.19 25.98
N ALA A 83 -7.49 -0.71 25.60
CA ALA A 83 -6.18 -0.11 25.92
C ALA A 83 -6.10 1.36 25.50
N LEU A 84 -6.59 1.70 24.33
CA LEU A 84 -6.45 3.05 23.76
C LEU A 84 -7.69 3.95 24.00
N GLY A 85 -8.85 3.37 24.30
CA GLY A 85 -10.11 4.11 24.20
C GLY A 85 -10.42 4.45 22.74
N ALA A 86 -11.06 5.59 22.48
CA ALA A 86 -11.34 6.03 21.12
C ALA A 86 -10.06 6.49 20.42
N VAL A 87 -9.82 5.96 19.21
CA VAL A 87 -8.70 6.36 18.34
C VAL A 87 -9.27 7.24 17.23
N ARG A 88 -8.74 8.46 17.09
CA ARG A 88 -9.15 9.45 16.07
C ARG A 88 -8.03 9.78 15.09
N GLU A 89 -6.82 9.40 15.42
CA GLU A 89 -5.62 9.75 14.68
C GLU A 89 -4.64 8.58 14.64
N VAL A 90 -4.04 8.37 13.47
CA VAL A 90 -2.98 7.38 13.25
C VAL A 90 -1.89 8.01 12.41
N HIS A 91 -0.63 7.77 12.75
CA HIS A 91 0.52 8.17 11.94
C HIS A 91 1.22 6.92 11.41
N CYS A 92 1.45 6.89 10.10
CA CYS A 92 2.17 5.85 9.38
C CYS A 92 3.34 6.48 8.62
N TRP A 93 4.55 5.99 8.78
CA TRP A 93 5.72 6.61 8.15
C TRP A 93 6.72 5.58 7.64
N THR A 94 7.54 6.01 6.65
CA THR A 94 8.60 5.19 6.07
C THR A 94 9.78 6.03 5.60
N ASN A 95 10.97 5.43 5.62
CA ASN A 95 12.19 6.01 5.05
C ASN A 95 12.29 5.85 3.52
N ARG A 96 11.30 5.24 2.87
CA ARG A 96 11.25 5.12 1.40
C ARG A 96 10.85 6.46 0.77
N PRO A 97 11.25 6.70 -0.52
CA PRO A 97 11.82 5.77 -1.50
C PRO A 97 13.33 5.60 -1.42
N ILE A 98 13.84 4.45 -1.92
CA ILE A 98 15.26 4.19 -2.21
C ILE A 98 15.51 4.04 -3.72
N TRP A 99 14.53 4.38 -4.51
CA TRP A 99 14.54 4.43 -5.99
C TRP A 99 14.32 5.88 -6.46
N PRO A 100 14.54 6.21 -7.74
CA PRO A 100 14.70 7.60 -8.21
C PRO A 100 13.37 8.38 -8.33
N GLN A 101 12.58 8.49 -7.24
CA GLN A 101 11.44 9.41 -7.20
C GLN A 101 11.89 10.88 -7.24
N GLY A 102 11.09 11.72 -7.88
CA GLY A 102 11.38 13.13 -8.04
C GLY A 102 12.50 13.44 -9.05
N MET A 103 12.96 12.44 -9.78
CA MET A 103 14.01 12.60 -10.79
C MET A 103 13.44 12.54 -12.21
N PRO A 104 14.01 13.26 -13.17
CA PRO A 104 13.62 13.13 -14.56
C PRO A 104 13.98 11.74 -15.09
N LEU A 105 13.21 11.24 -16.05
CA LEU A 105 13.55 10.00 -16.73
C LEU A 105 14.83 10.20 -17.54
N PRO A 106 15.87 9.37 -17.35
CA PRO A 106 17.09 9.47 -18.13
C PRO A 106 16.85 9.17 -19.62
N PRO A 107 17.84 9.46 -20.48
CA PRO A 107 17.76 9.12 -21.90
C PRO A 107 17.50 7.61 -22.12
N THR A 108 16.82 7.30 -23.21
CA THR A 108 16.54 5.93 -23.64
C THR A 108 17.84 5.23 -24.07
N ALA A 109 17.84 3.90 -23.98
CA ALA A 109 18.95 3.05 -24.40
C ALA A 109 18.43 1.85 -25.22
N PRO A 110 19.31 1.16 -25.96
CA PRO A 110 18.96 -0.12 -26.59
C PRO A 110 18.49 -1.14 -25.55
N THR A 111 17.46 -1.91 -25.89
CA THR A 111 16.98 -2.99 -25.03
C THR A 111 18.09 -4.05 -24.86
N PRO A 112 18.42 -4.47 -23.63
CA PRO A 112 19.42 -5.51 -23.41
C PRO A 112 19.04 -6.83 -24.08
N ALA A 113 20.05 -7.57 -24.54
CA ALA A 113 19.82 -8.90 -25.09
C ALA A 113 19.19 -9.82 -24.06
N GLY A 114 18.17 -10.57 -24.47
CA GLY A 114 17.42 -11.49 -23.59
C GLY A 114 16.28 -10.86 -22.81
N LEU A 115 16.07 -9.55 -22.88
CA LEU A 115 14.89 -8.88 -22.32
C LEU A 115 13.83 -8.67 -23.43
N ASP A 116 12.68 -9.30 -23.28
CA ASP A 116 11.50 -8.97 -24.09
C ASP A 116 10.83 -7.72 -23.49
N TRP A 117 11.20 -6.57 -24.05
CA TRP A 117 10.73 -5.27 -23.54
C TRP A 117 9.24 -5.05 -23.76
N ASP A 118 8.69 -5.57 -24.86
CA ASP A 118 7.25 -5.47 -25.14
C ASP A 118 6.42 -6.27 -24.13
N LEU A 119 6.87 -7.48 -23.83
CA LEU A 119 6.25 -8.32 -22.82
C LEU A 119 6.39 -7.72 -21.41
N TRP A 120 7.55 -7.11 -21.09
CA TRP A 120 7.77 -6.44 -19.82
C TRP A 120 6.86 -5.22 -19.66
N LEU A 121 6.65 -4.44 -20.70
CA LEU A 121 5.69 -3.31 -20.70
C LEU A 121 4.25 -3.78 -20.40
N GLY A 122 3.89 -4.99 -20.80
CA GLY A 122 2.57 -5.55 -20.51
C GLY A 122 1.43 -4.62 -20.93
N PRO A 123 0.48 -4.29 -20.03
CA PRO A 123 -0.63 -3.39 -20.33
C PRO A 123 -0.26 -1.90 -20.35
N ALA A 124 0.96 -1.52 -19.92
CA ALA A 124 1.38 -0.12 -19.86
C ALA A 124 1.59 0.47 -21.26
N THR A 125 1.54 1.81 -21.35
CA THR A 125 1.77 2.54 -22.60
C THR A 125 3.13 2.20 -23.19
N SER A 126 3.15 1.94 -24.50
CA SER A 126 4.38 1.61 -25.24
C SER A 126 5.38 2.77 -25.18
N ARG A 127 6.63 2.45 -24.84
CA ARG A 127 7.74 3.41 -24.83
C ARG A 127 9.08 2.72 -25.06
N PRO A 128 10.12 3.45 -25.51
CA PRO A 128 11.47 2.92 -25.62
C PRO A 128 12.01 2.43 -24.27
N PHE A 129 12.95 1.49 -24.32
CA PHE A 129 13.63 1.01 -23.12
C PHE A 129 14.41 2.12 -22.41
N ASN A 130 14.36 2.10 -21.09
CA ASN A 130 15.15 2.96 -20.24
C ASN A 130 15.79 2.15 -19.11
N PRO A 131 17.11 2.25 -18.89
CA PRO A 131 17.82 1.41 -17.93
C PRO A 131 17.46 1.66 -16.47
N THR A 132 16.83 2.80 -16.14
CA THR A 132 16.35 3.04 -14.77
C THR A 132 15.06 2.33 -14.44
N LEU A 133 14.29 1.90 -15.44
CA LEU A 133 13.03 1.19 -15.22
C LEU A 133 13.27 -0.24 -14.75
N HIS A 134 14.13 -0.98 -15.45
CA HIS A 134 14.40 -2.38 -15.17
C HIS A 134 15.82 -2.55 -14.58
N PRO A 135 16.01 -3.42 -13.55
CA PRO A 135 15.01 -4.33 -12.96
C PRO A 135 14.26 -3.75 -11.75
N PHE A 136 14.62 -2.59 -11.20
CA PHE A 136 14.17 -2.14 -9.87
C PHE A 136 13.49 -0.77 -9.85
N GLY A 137 14.00 0.20 -10.62
CA GLY A 137 13.61 1.61 -10.54
C GLY A 137 12.21 1.92 -11.06
N TRP A 138 11.53 0.97 -11.71
CA TRP A 138 10.16 1.12 -12.21
C TRP A 138 9.17 1.60 -11.14
N ARG A 139 9.45 1.34 -9.86
CA ARG A 139 8.63 1.78 -8.72
C ARG A 139 8.45 3.30 -8.65
N ALA A 140 9.41 4.07 -9.17
CA ALA A 140 9.34 5.52 -9.22
C ALA A 140 8.34 6.07 -10.25
N TRP A 141 7.89 5.23 -11.20
CA TRP A 141 7.16 5.68 -12.38
C TRP A 141 5.71 5.19 -12.33
N GLN A 142 4.79 6.13 -12.46
CA GLN A 142 3.36 5.92 -12.29
C GLN A 142 2.75 4.92 -13.29
N ASP A 143 3.38 4.71 -14.45
CA ASP A 143 2.94 3.71 -15.42
C ASP A 143 3.24 2.27 -14.98
N PHE A 144 4.21 2.08 -14.08
CA PHE A 144 4.72 0.75 -13.73
C PHE A 144 4.59 0.42 -12.26
N GLY A 145 4.72 1.40 -11.37
CA GLY A 145 4.72 1.22 -9.93
C GLY A 145 3.73 2.11 -9.21
N ALA A 146 3.68 1.94 -7.91
CA ALA A 146 2.83 2.69 -7.01
C ALA A 146 3.61 3.56 -5.99
N GLY A 147 4.91 3.86 -6.28
CA GLY A 147 5.74 4.72 -5.45
C GLY A 147 5.91 4.27 -4.00
N ALA A 148 6.41 5.15 -3.14
CA ALA A 148 6.64 4.85 -1.73
C ALA A 148 5.34 4.49 -1.01
N MET A 149 4.23 5.18 -1.32
CA MET A 149 2.93 4.91 -0.73
C MET A 149 2.43 3.49 -1.07
N GLY A 150 2.49 3.07 -2.33
CA GLY A 150 2.07 1.72 -2.73
C GLY A 150 3.00 0.63 -2.21
N ASP A 151 4.31 0.86 -2.29
CA ASP A 151 5.31 -0.12 -1.84
C ASP A 151 5.24 -0.37 -0.34
N MET A 152 5.13 0.66 0.49
CA MET A 152 5.22 0.56 1.94
C MET A 152 3.87 0.72 2.65
N GLY A 153 2.89 1.38 2.05
CA GLY A 153 1.56 1.54 2.66
C GLY A 153 0.91 0.20 2.96
N CYS A 154 1.07 -0.77 2.07
CA CYS A 154 0.57 -2.14 2.28
C CYS A 154 1.22 -2.88 3.48
N HIS A 155 2.29 -2.36 4.06
CA HIS A 155 2.92 -2.88 5.26
C HIS A 155 2.59 -2.01 6.47
N VAL A 156 2.89 -0.72 6.39
CA VAL A 156 2.83 0.19 7.55
C VAL A 156 1.40 0.55 7.94
N MET A 157 0.49 0.69 6.95
CA MET A 157 -0.91 1.02 7.23
C MET A 157 -1.75 -0.22 7.60
N ASP A 158 -1.25 -1.42 7.37
CA ASP A 158 -1.98 -2.68 7.55
C ASP A 158 -2.51 -2.84 8.98
N ALA A 159 -1.66 -2.59 9.98
CA ALA A 159 -2.06 -2.67 11.39
C ALA A 159 -3.26 -1.76 11.70
N SER A 160 -3.24 -0.52 11.23
CA SER A 160 -4.33 0.42 11.49
C SER A 160 -5.60 0.05 10.71
N PHE A 161 -5.45 -0.44 9.48
CA PHE A 161 -6.59 -0.87 8.68
C PHE A 161 -7.32 -2.04 9.33
N GLN A 162 -6.59 -3.05 9.81
CA GLN A 162 -7.13 -4.21 10.51
C GLN A 162 -7.70 -3.85 11.89
N VAL A 163 -6.90 -3.25 12.76
CA VAL A 163 -7.26 -3.00 14.18
C VAL A 163 -8.45 -2.05 14.29
N LEU A 164 -8.49 -1.01 13.46
CA LEU A 164 -9.56 -0.02 13.47
C LEU A 164 -10.71 -0.36 12.52
N LYS A 165 -10.68 -1.54 11.87
CA LYS A 165 -11.70 -2.00 10.91
C LYS A 165 -12.00 -0.93 9.86
N LEU A 166 -10.94 -0.35 9.27
CA LEU A 166 -11.08 0.70 8.27
C LEU A 166 -11.71 0.15 6.99
N THR A 167 -12.39 1.03 6.29
CA THR A 167 -13.00 0.77 4.98
C THR A 167 -12.46 1.82 3.99
N ALA A 168 -13.23 2.21 2.99
CA ALA A 168 -12.84 3.29 2.11
C ALA A 168 -12.76 4.64 2.84
N PRO A 169 -11.74 5.48 2.62
CA PRO A 169 -11.72 6.84 3.13
C PRO A 169 -12.77 7.70 2.42
N THR A 170 -13.25 8.73 3.09
CA THR A 170 -14.19 9.72 2.52
C THR A 170 -13.47 10.89 1.86
N SER A 171 -12.23 11.14 2.23
CA SER A 171 -11.40 12.17 1.59
C SER A 171 -9.92 11.88 1.73
N VAL A 172 -9.15 12.44 0.81
CA VAL A 172 -7.70 12.40 0.81
C VAL A 172 -7.14 13.75 0.40
N VAL A 173 -6.02 14.17 1.01
CA VAL A 173 -5.26 15.36 0.62
C VAL A 173 -3.77 15.09 0.79
N ALA A 174 -2.96 15.57 -0.15
CA ALA A 174 -1.51 15.39 -0.14
C ALA A 174 -0.76 16.71 -0.16
N SER A 175 0.41 16.70 0.47
CA SER A 175 1.47 17.70 0.31
C SER A 175 2.73 16.99 -0.17
N VAL A 176 3.48 17.62 -1.08
CA VAL A 176 4.60 16.97 -1.77
C VAL A 176 5.86 17.84 -1.76
N ALA A 177 7.00 17.21 -1.67
CA ALA A 177 8.30 17.84 -1.90
C ALA A 177 8.65 17.85 -3.40
N TYR A 178 9.58 18.73 -3.79
CA TYR A 178 10.04 18.86 -5.17
C TYR A 178 11.55 18.92 -5.23
N ASN A 179 12.13 18.30 -6.26
CA ASN A 179 13.51 18.52 -6.65
C ASN A 179 13.60 19.65 -7.68
N PHE A 180 14.77 20.28 -7.77
CA PHE A 180 15.06 21.37 -8.69
C PHE A 180 16.26 21.01 -9.57
N VAL A 181 16.18 21.34 -10.85
CA VAL A 181 17.33 21.36 -11.73
C VAL A 181 18.04 22.69 -11.49
N PRO A 182 19.34 22.71 -11.17
CA PRO A 182 20.09 23.95 -11.06
C PRO A 182 20.00 24.80 -12.34
N PRO A 183 20.14 26.12 -12.27
CA PRO A 183 20.22 26.95 -13.48
C PRO A 183 21.46 26.54 -14.30
N ALA A 184 21.36 26.69 -15.62
CA ALA A 184 22.51 26.46 -16.49
C ALA A 184 23.66 27.43 -16.19
N PRO A 185 24.91 27.05 -16.47
CA PRO A 185 26.04 27.96 -16.31
C PRO A 185 25.79 29.31 -17.01
N GLY A 186 25.81 30.41 -16.23
CA GLY A 186 25.54 31.76 -16.71
C GLY A 186 24.08 32.22 -16.59
N GLU A 187 23.13 31.34 -16.29
CA GLU A 187 21.75 31.71 -15.96
C GLU A 187 21.65 32.24 -14.51
N ARG A 188 20.84 33.28 -14.32
CA ARG A 188 20.51 33.82 -12.97
C ARG A 188 19.21 33.19 -12.49
N GLY A 189 19.14 32.82 -11.21
CA GLY A 189 17.92 32.33 -10.55
C GLY A 189 18.18 31.10 -9.67
N TYR A 190 17.09 30.55 -9.12
CA TYR A 190 17.14 29.43 -8.17
C TYR A 190 16.98 28.04 -8.83
N GLY A 191 16.97 28.00 -10.17
CA GLY A 191 16.74 26.77 -10.90
C GLY A 191 15.25 26.52 -11.21
N ARG A 192 15.00 25.43 -11.91
CA ARG A 192 13.65 25.04 -12.35
C ARG A 192 13.20 23.80 -11.59
N ARG A 193 11.97 23.85 -11.05
CA ARG A 193 11.31 22.71 -10.43
C ARG A 193 11.20 21.55 -11.44
N ILE A 194 11.53 20.33 -11.02
CA ILE A 194 11.32 19.13 -11.82
C ILE A 194 9.82 18.83 -11.81
N PRO A 195 9.14 18.74 -12.98
CA PRO A 195 7.75 18.33 -13.04
C PRO A 195 7.62 16.83 -12.71
N TYR A 196 6.46 16.43 -12.17
CA TYR A 196 6.16 15.03 -11.89
C TYR A 196 5.52 14.31 -13.08
N ASP A 197 6.01 14.52 -14.29
CA ASP A 197 5.50 13.86 -15.48
C ASP A 197 5.76 12.34 -15.41
N GLY A 198 4.74 11.60 -14.93
CA GLY A 198 4.81 10.16 -14.80
C GLY A 198 5.69 9.61 -13.66
N ASN A 199 6.27 10.47 -12.80
CA ASN A 199 7.07 10.10 -11.63
C ASN A 199 6.32 10.41 -10.32
N PHE A 200 6.76 9.82 -9.20
CA PHE A 200 6.30 10.17 -7.86
C PHE A 200 7.20 11.22 -7.20
N PRO A 201 6.68 12.02 -6.24
CA PRO A 201 7.49 13.00 -5.50
C PRO A 201 8.55 12.32 -4.62
N PRO A 202 9.69 12.99 -4.33
CA PRO A 202 10.75 12.42 -3.48
C PRO A 202 10.33 12.25 -2.03
N ALA A 203 9.36 13.03 -1.57
CA ALA A 203 8.75 12.92 -0.25
C ALA A 203 7.33 13.47 -0.27
N SER A 204 6.46 12.91 0.60
CA SER A 204 5.08 13.35 0.72
C SER A 204 4.52 13.23 2.13
N VAL A 205 3.48 14.03 2.40
CA VAL A 205 2.59 13.85 3.55
C VAL A 205 1.17 13.73 3.00
N ILE A 206 0.46 12.65 3.36
CA ILE A 206 -0.88 12.38 2.87
C ILE A 206 -1.82 12.17 4.07
N HIS A 207 -2.99 12.79 4.03
CA HIS A 207 -4.02 12.63 5.06
C HIS A 207 -5.24 11.95 4.44
N LEU A 208 -5.61 10.79 4.99
CA LEU A 208 -6.81 10.05 4.61
C LEU A 208 -7.81 10.14 5.77
N THR A 209 -9.03 10.55 5.49
CA THR A 209 -10.11 10.61 6.49
C THR A 209 -11.05 9.44 6.29
N PHE A 210 -11.20 8.61 7.33
CA PHE A 210 -12.11 7.47 7.34
C PHE A 210 -13.37 7.78 8.14
N PRO A 211 -14.55 7.30 7.71
CA PRO A 211 -15.81 7.58 8.42
C PRO A 211 -15.88 6.84 9.75
N ALA A 212 -16.87 7.20 10.56
CA ALA A 212 -17.23 6.42 11.75
C ALA A 212 -17.63 4.98 11.37
N ARG A 213 -17.33 4.01 12.23
CA ARG A 213 -17.57 2.58 12.01
C ARG A 213 -18.12 1.94 13.29
N GLY A 214 -19.36 1.49 13.26
CA GLY A 214 -20.03 1.02 14.48
C GLY A 214 -19.94 2.05 15.60
N ASN A 215 -19.35 1.68 16.73
CA ASN A 215 -19.11 2.57 17.88
C ASN A 215 -17.77 3.31 17.81
N MET A 216 -16.99 3.14 16.77
CA MET A 216 -15.69 3.80 16.61
C MET A 216 -15.85 5.14 15.89
N PRO A 217 -15.18 6.21 16.36
CA PRO A 217 -15.25 7.54 15.76
C PRO A 217 -14.60 7.57 14.37
N PRO A 218 -14.80 8.67 13.60
CA PRO A 218 -13.98 8.93 12.42
C PRO A 218 -12.49 8.96 12.78
N VAL A 219 -11.64 8.55 11.83
CA VAL A 219 -10.18 8.51 11.99
C VAL A 219 -9.51 9.26 10.85
N THR A 220 -8.52 10.09 11.18
CA THR A 220 -7.59 10.64 10.21
C THR A 220 -6.28 9.86 10.28
N MET A 221 -5.89 9.29 9.16
CA MET A 221 -4.60 8.63 9.00
C MET A 221 -3.64 9.58 8.29
N HIS A 222 -2.47 9.77 8.87
CA HIS A 222 -1.39 10.60 8.34
C HIS A 222 -0.27 9.67 7.84
N TRP A 223 0.00 9.74 6.57
CA TRP A 223 1.12 9.06 5.93
C TRP A 223 2.29 10.02 5.72
N TYR A 224 3.51 9.53 5.94
CA TYR A 224 4.76 10.26 5.71
C TYR A 224 5.75 9.38 4.98
N ASP A 225 6.38 9.89 3.93
CA ASP A 225 7.47 9.21 3.22
C ASP A 225 8.65 10.15 2.94
N GLY A 226 9.70 9.62 2.30
CA GLY A 226 10.91 10.39 2.04
C GLY A 226 11.75 10.65 3.29
N GLY A 227 11.56 9.87 4.36
CA GLY A 227 12.25 10.05 5.65
C GLY A 227 11.63 11.11 6.55
N ILE A 228 10.46 11.68 6.18
CA ILE A 228 9.70 12.56 7.07
C ILE A 228 9.11 11.70 8.19
N LEU A 229 9.32 12.13 9.43
CA LEU A 229 8.75 11.50 10.62
C LEU A 229 7.54 12.29 11.12
N PRO A 230 6.54 11.63 11.73
CA PRO A 230 5.55 12.32 12.53
C PRO A 230 6.21 12.96 13.75
N GLU A 231 5.48 13.84 14.41
CA GLU A 231 5.92 14.39 15.69
C GLU A 231 6.22 13.28 16.69
N ARG A 232 7.37 13.40 17.36
CA ARG A 232 7.75 12.44 18.39
C ARG A 232 6.79 12.55 19.59
N PRO A 233 6.15 11.44 20.03
CA PRO A 233 5.28 11.49 21.18
C PRO A 233 5.99 12.04 22.42
N GLU A 234 5.39 13.01 23.09
CA GLU A 234 5.93 13.59 24.33
C GLU A 234 6.15 12.53 25.41
N ASP A 235 5.22 11.56 25.48
CA ASP A 235 5.23 10.46 26.46
C ASP A 235 6.26 9.37 26.15
N LEU A 236 6.96 9.45 25.02
CA LEU A 236 8.01 8.49 24.69
C LEU A 236 9.23 8.73 25.58
N GLU A 237 9.81 7.66 26.12
CA GLU A 237 10.90 7.74 27.10
C GLU A 237 12.10 8.54 26.55
N PRO A 238 12.74 9.38 27.38
CA PRO A 238 13.96 10.08 27.00
C PRO A 238 15.02 9.10 26.46
N GLY A 239 15.62 9.46 25.32
CA GLY A 239 16.65 8.63 24.67
C GLY A 239 16.12 7.51 23.77
N ARG A 240 14.83 7.16 23.81
CA ARG A 240 14.24 6.22 22.86
C ARG A 240 14.00 6.93 21.53
N ARG A 241 14.54 6.37 20.47
CA ARG A 241 14.34 6.87 19.10
C ARG A 241 13.14 6.21 18.45
N MET A 242 12.46 6.94 17.59
CA MET A 242 11.47 6.38 16.68
C MET A 242 12.16 5.53 15.61
N PRO A 243 11.59 4.41 15.19
CA PRO A 243 12.11 3.62 14.07
C PRO A 243 12.01 4.40 12.75
N GLU A 244 12.76 3.97 11.74
CA GLU A 244 12.73 4.58 10.41
C GLU A 244 11.39 4.38 9.66
N SER A 245 10.63 3.37 10.06
CA SER A 245 9.29 3.09 9.53
C SER A 245 8.42 2.49 10.64
N GLY A 246 7.14 2.82 10.66
CA GLY A 246 6.23 2.29 11.66
C GLY A 246 4.86 2.98 11.68
N THR A 247 4.06 2.62 12.68
CA THR A 247 2.71 3.13 12.88
C THR A 247 2.50 3.51 14.33
N ILE A 248 1.89 4.66 14.60
CA ILE A 248 1.42 5.09 15.92
C ILE A 248 -0.08 5.33 15.88
N PHE A 249 -0.81 4.67 16.77
CA PHE A 249 -2.21 4.95 17.08
C PHE A 249 -2.26 5.96 18.22
N VAL A 250 -3.05 7.02 18.06
CA VAL A 250 -3.27 8.03 19.10
C VAL A 250 -4.68 7.85 19.65
N GLY A 251 -4.76 7.33 20.85
CA GLY A 251 -6.01 7.07 21.56
C GLY A 251 -6.21 7.99 22.75
N GLU A 252 -7.44 8.04 23.26
CA GLU A 252 -7.81 8.89 24.43
C GLU A 252 -7.09 8.48 25.71
N LYS A 253 -6.69 7.20 25.86
CA LYS A 253 -6.05 6.67 27.07
C LYS A 253 -4.53 6.51 26.93
N GLY A 254 -3.97 6.69 25.75
CA GLY A 254 -2.56 6.50 25.48
C GLY A 254 -2.30 6.24 24.00
N LYS A 255 -1.06 5.91 23.69
CA LYS A 255 -0.63 5.63 22.33
C LYS A 255 -0.15 4.18 22.21
N MET A 256 -0.27 3.62 21.02
CA MET A 256 0.27 2.30 20.70
C MET A 256 1.06 2.41 19.41
N TRP A 257 2.25 1.83 19.36
CA TRP A 257 3.03 1.79 18.14
C TRP A 257 3.42 0.37 17.75
N CYS A 258 3.78 0.17 16.46
CA CYS A 258 4.48 -1.00 15.96
C CYS A 258 5.48 -0.60 14.88
N GLU A 259 6.39 -1.51 14.56
CA GLU A 259 7.33 -1.39 13.44
C GLU A 259 6.65 -1.76 12.11
N THR A 260 7.44 -1.77 11.03
CA THR A 260 6.99 -1.86 9.63
C THR A 260 5.98 -2.98 9.33
N TYR A 261 6.22 -4.17 9.87
CA TYR A 261 5.40 -5.37 9.62
C TYR A 261 4.57 -5.77 10.84
N SER A 262 4.13 -4.79 11.62
CA SER A 262 3.40 -4.99 12.86
C SER A 262 4.20 -5.69 13.98
N GLU A 263 5.54 -5.68 13.87
CA GLU A 263 6.42 -6.23 14.91
C GLU A 263 6.49 -5.31 16.12
N SER A 264 6.96 -5.88 17.23
CA SER A 264 7.29 -5.15 18.47
C SER A 264 6.20 -4.18 18.94
N PRO A 265 4.91 -4.60 18.98
CA PRO A 265 3.85 -3.69 19.41
C PRO A 265 4.06 -3.29 20.87
N ARG A 266 3.84 -2.00 21.14
CA ARG A 266 3.96 -1.49 22.51
C ARG A 266 2.99 -0.34 22.77
N LEU A 267 2.58 -0.21 24.04
CA LEU A 267 1.89 0.96 24.55
C LEU A 267 2.91 2.02 24.99
N ILE A 268 2.57 3.28 24.84
CA ILE A 268 3.38 4.44 25.22
C ILE A 268 2.57 5.24 26.26
N PRO A 269 3.20 5.63 27.36
CA PRO A 269 4.59 5.41 27.81
C PRO A 269 4.87 4.00 28.32
N GLU A 270 6.14 3.67 28.64
CA GLU A 270 6.55 2.36 29.18
C GLU A 270 5.81 2.01 30.49
N THR A 271 5.53 3.01 31.32
CA THR A 271 4.72 2.83 32.54
C THR A 271 3.33 2.31 32.22
N PHE A 272 2.72 2.75 31.13
CA PHE A 272 1.46 2.21 30.66
C PHE A 272 1.62 0.78 30.12
N MET A 273 2.68 0.51 29.34
CA MET A 273 2.96 -0.82 28.82
C MET A 273 3.14 -1.85 29.94
N THR A 274 3.82 -1.50 31.04
CA THR A 274 4.08 -2.38 32.17
C THR A 274 2.87 -2.58 33.06
N SER A 275 2.01 -1.57 33.23
CA SER A 275 0.81 -1.64 34.05
C SER A 275 -0.40 -2.26 33.35
N PHE A 276 -0.39 -2.28 32.01
CA PHE A 276 -1.52 -2.81 31.24
C PHE A 276 -1.66 -4.32 31.39
N GLN A 277 -2.80 -4.74 31.88
CA GLN A 277 -3.15 -6.17 31.96
C GLN A 277 -3.52 -6.69 30.58
N ARG A 278 -2.61 -7.45 30.00
CA ARG A 278 -2.78 -8.02 28.66
C ARG A 278 -3.95 -9.00 28.64
N PRO A 279 -4.89 -8.87 27.70
CA PRO A 279 -5.99 -9.82 27.56
C PRO A 279 -5.49 -11.20 27.11
N PRO A 280 -6.30 -12.24 27.27
CA PRO A 280 -6.01 -13.55 26.67
C PRO A 280 -5.88 -13.44 25.15
N LYS A 281 -5.03 -14.28 24.58
CA LYS A 281 -4.88 -14.45 23.13
C LYS A 281 -6.09 -15.22 22.59
N THR A 282 -6.96 -14.57 21.86
CA THR A 282 -8.22 -15.15 21.35
C THR A 282 -8.29 -15.24 19.84
N LEU A 283 -7.55 -14.37 19.13
CA LEU A 283 -7.56 -14.35 17.67
C LEU A 283 -6.73 -15.51 17.10
N PRO A 284 -7.12 -16.08 15.95
CA PRO A 284 -6.31 -17.11 15.26
C PRO A 284 -4.93 -16.55 14.88
N ARG A 285 -3.89 -17.36 15.12
CA ARG A 285 -2.50 -17.05 14.77
C ARG A 285 -2.10 -17.81 13.50
N VAL A 286 -1.28 -17.16 12.69
CA VAL A 286 -0.58 -17.83 11.60
C VAL A 286 0.69 -18.43 12.17
N PRO A 287 0.90 -19.76 12.06
CA PRO A 287 2.16 -20.39 12.50
C PRO A 287 3.37 -19.75 11.83
N ASN A 288 4.40 -19.43 12.60
CA ASN A 288 5.62 -18.73 12.18
C ASN A 288 5.42 -17.26 11.75
N GLY A 289 4.27 -16.63 12.08
CA GLY A 289 4.02 -15.23 11.78
C GLY A 289 4.19 -14.90 10.31
N ARG A 290 4.92 -13.82 10.00
CA ARG A 290 5.16 -13.39 8.60
C ARG A 290 5.88 -14.43 7.74
N ASN A 291 6.71 -15.28 8.33
CA ASN A 291 7.41 -16.37 7.63
C ASN A 291 6.47 -17.55 7.28
N GLY A 292 5.27 -17.54 7.83
CA GLY A 292 4.24 -18.55 7.53
C GLY A 292 3.17 -18.03 6.57
N HIS A 293 3.31 -16.82 6.02
CA HIS A 293 2.29 -16.16 5.23
C HIS A 293 1.92 -16.93 3.96
N GLU A 294 2.91 -17.36 3.18
CA GLU A 294 2.71 -18.18 1.98
C GLU A 294 2.13 -19.55 2.33
N LYS A 295 2.60 -20.14 3.44
CA LYS A 295 2.05 -21.41 3.92
C LYS A 295 0.58 -21.27 4.34
N ASN A 296 0.18 -20.17 4.95
CA ASN A 296 -1.20 -19.89 5.29
C ASN A 296 -2.11 -19.93 4.04
N TRP A 297 -1.65 -19.37 2.92
CA TRP A 297 -2.38 -19.46 1.65
C TRP A 297 -2.47 -20.91 1.14
N LEU A 298 -1.38 -21.66 1.16
CA LEU A 298 -1.39 -23.08 0.75
C LEU A 298 -2.30 -23.94 1.64
N ASP A 299 -2.30 -23.67 2.94
CA ASP A 299 -3.18 -24.38 3.88
C ASP A 299 -4.65 -24.01 3.65
N ALA A 300 -4.95 -22.74 3.31
CA ALA A 300 -6.29 -22.31 2.93
C ALA A 300 -6.78 -23.01 1.65
N ILE A 301 -5.92 -23.20 0.66
CA ILE A 301 -6.24 -23.97 -0.56
C ILE A 301 -6.61 -25.41 -0.19
N ARG A 302 -5.77 -26.09 0.59
CA ARG A 302 -5.97 -27.49 1.00
C ARG A 302 -7.23 -27.71 1.84
N SER A 303 -7.53 -26.76 2.75
CA SER A 303 -8.71 -26.82 3.61
C SER A 303 -9.97 -26.29 2.98
N LYS A 304 -9.90 -25.72 1.76
CA LYS A 304 -10.98 -24.97 1.09
C LYS A 304 -11.48 -23.80 1.95
N GLY A 305 -10.55 -23.20 2.72
CA GLY A 305 -10.79 -22.07 3.61
C GLY A 305 -10.38 -20.75 2.95
N GLN A 306 -10.07 -19.78 3.82
CA GLN A 306 -9.69 -18.44 3.43
C GLN A 306 -8.32 -18.08 4.03
N ALA A 307 -7.44 -17.49 3.25
CA ALA A 307 -6.16 -16.98 3.73
C ALA A 307 -6.36 -15.64 4.46
N VAL A 308 -5.41 -15.24 5.30
CA VAL A 308 -5.58 -14.08 6.18
C VAL A 308 -5.64 -12.75 5.42
N SER A 309 -4.88 -12.59 4.33
CA SER A 309 -4.91 -11.39 3.48
C SER A 309 -5.58 -11.67 2.13
N HIS A 310 -6.76 -12.32 2.20
CA HIS A 310 -7.59 -12.59 1.01
C HIS A 310 -8.08 -11.29 0.36
N PHE A 311 -8.52 -11.34 -0.89
CA PHE A 311 -8.83 -10.12 -1.65
C PHE A 311 -10.00 -9.32 -1.11
N ASP A 312 -10.93 -9.92 -0.34
CA ASP A 312 -11.98 -9.15 0.35
C ASP A 312 -11.42 -8.21 1.44
N TYR A 313 -10.22 -8.49 1.95
CA TYR A 313 -9.45 -7.60 2.81
C TYR A 313 -8.48 -6.75 1.99
N ALA A 314 -7.64 -7.39 1.19
CA ALA A 314 -6.54 -6.76 0.48
C ALA A 314 -7.00 -5.76 -0.60
N GLY A 315 -8.15 -6.02 -1.25
CA GLY A 315 -8.71 -5.11 -2.26
C GLY A 315 -9.08 -3.74 -1.71
N PRO A 316 -10.04 -3.63 -0.77
CA PRO A 316 -10.39 -2.35 -0.14
C PRO A 316 -9.19 -1.67 0.54
N PHE A 317 -8.26 -2.44 1.10
CA PHE A 317 -7.04 -1.90 1.68
C PHE A 317 -6.14 -1.27 0.59
N THR A 318 -5.91 -1.97 -0.51
CA THR A 318 -5.13 -1.46 -1.65
C THR A 318 -5.80 -0.23 -2.28
N GLU A 319 -7.14 -0.22 -2.44
CA GLU A 319 -7.87 0.97 -2.88
C GLU A 319 -7.53 2.19 -2.02
N SER A 320 -7.56 2.04 -0.69
CA SER A 320 -7.24 3.13 0.25
C SER A 320 -5.81 3.65 0.09
N VAL A 321 -4.84 2.75 -0.11
CA VAL A 321 -3.44 3.11 -0.38
C VAL A 321 -3.32 3.87 -1.70
N LEU A 322 -3.96 3.38 -2.76
CA LEU A 322 -3.85 3.98 -4.10
C LEU A 322 -4.56 5.32 -4.24
N LEU A 323 -5.59 5.59 -3.44
CA LEU A 323 -6.18 6.94 -3.35
C LEU A 323 -5.17 7.99 -2.87
N GLY A 324 -4.24 7.60 -1.99
CA GLY A 324 -3.09 8.44 -1.63
C GLY A 324 -2.23 8.83 -2.85
N ASN A 325 -1.94 7.87 -3.72
CA ASN A 325 -1.19 8.12 -4.95
C ASN A 325 -1.90 9.07 -5.92
N ILE A 326 -3.23 8.98 -6.01
CA ILE A 326 -4.02 9.92 -6.82
C ILE A 326 -3.90 11.34 -6.24
N ALA A 327 -4.01 11.48 -4.92
CA ALA A 327 -3.92 12.79 -4.27
C ALA A 327 -2.57 13.50 -4.49
N LEU A 328 -1.47 12.76 -4.70
CA LEU A 328 -0.16 13.35 -5.01
C LEU A 328 -0.17 14.20 -6.29
N ARG A 329 -1.03 13.86 -7.26
CA ARG A 329 -1.20 14.61 -8.52
C ARG A 329 -1.91 15.94 -8.31
N PHE A 330 -2.75 16.04 -7.29
CA PHE A 330 -3.58 17.18 -6.93
C PHE A 330 -3.13 17.79 -5.59
N ALA A 331 -1.81 17.84 -5.37
CA ALA A 331 -1.23 18.30 -4.11
C ALA A 331 -1.81 19.66 -3.67
N GLY A 332 -2.17 19.77 -2.39
CA GLY A 332 -2.82 20.94 -1.80
C GLY A 332 -4.35 20.94 -1.94
N THR A 333 -4.93 20.04 -2.75
CA THR A 333 -6.39 19.94 -2.92
C THR A 333 -6.94 18.74 -2.16
N ARG A 334 -8.00 18.95 -1.38
CA ARG A 334 -8.74 17.85 -0.75
C ARG A 334 -9.66 17.21 -1.79
N LEU A 335 -9.48 15.92 -2.02
CA LEU A 335 -10.31 15.11 -2.88
C LEU A 335 -11.35 14.36 -2.03
N TYR A 336 -12.64 14.45 -2.36
CA TYR A 336 -13.71 13.73 -1.69
C TYR A 336 -14.07 12.49 -2.50
N TRP A 337 -13.96 11.32 -1.89
CA TRP A 337 -14.12 10.03 -2.53
C TRP A 337 -15.48 9.41 -2.24
N ASP A 338 -16.19 9.02 -3.29
CA ASP A 338 -17.39 8.18 -3.24
C ASP A 338 -17.02 6.75 -3.69
N SER A 339 -16.74 5.88 -2.72
CA SER A 339 -16.28 4.52 -2.97
C SER A 339 -17.30 3.66 -3.74
N PRO A 340 -18.63 3.75 -3.50
CA PRO A 340 -19.61 3.00 -4.29
C PRO A 340 -19.56 3.30 -5.79
N SER A 341 -19.45 4.57 -6.17
CA SER A 341 -19.39 4.97 -7.58
C SER A 341 -17.96 4.98 -8.15
N MET A 342 -16.93 4.81 -7.30
CA MET A 342 -15.52 4.96 -7.64
C MET A 342 -15.23 6.31 -8.31
N LYS A 343 -15.67 7.42 -7.71
CA LYS A 343 -15.52 8.77 -8.23
C LYS A 343 -15.11 9.78 -7.17
N PHE A 344 -14.42 10.82 -7.61
CA PHE A 344 -14.17 12.01 -6.81
C PHE A 344 -15.29 13.03 -7.03
N THR A 345 -16.03 13.37 -5.98
CA THR A 345 -17.25 14.20 -6.08
C THR A 345 -16.97 15.68 -6.34
N ASN A 346 -15.76 16.13 -6.08
CA ASN A 346 -15.36 17.55 -6.22
C ASN A 346 -14.24 17.79 -7.24
N MET A 347 -13.70 16.73 -7.86
CA MET A 347 -12.58 16.83 -8.81
C MET A 347 -12.70 15.72 -9.87
N PRO A 348 -13.58 15.88 -10.87
CA PRO A 348 -13.80 14.85 -11.90
C PRO A 348 -12.54 14.47 -12.68
N GLU A 349 -11.56 15.38 -12.80
CA GLU A 349 -10.28 15.12 -13.46
C GLU A 349 -9.47 14.06 -12.73
N ALA A 350 -9.69 13.88 -11.44
CA ALA A 350 -9.02 12.82 -10.66
C ALA A 350 -9.54 11.42 -10.99
N ASP A 351 -10.72 11.30 -11.57
CA ASP A 351 -11.33 10.01 -11.96
C ASP A 351 -10.51 9.29 -13.05
N GLU A 352 -9.76 10.04 -13.87
CA GLU A 352 -8.88 9.48 -14.90
C GLU A 352 -7.79 8.56 -14.32
N PHE A 353 -7.43 8.77 -13.05
CA PHE A 353 -6.39 8.00 -12.35
C PHE A 353 -6.93 6.83 -11.51
N VAL A 354 -8.24 6.69 -11.41
CA VAL A 354 -8.90 5.56 -10.75
C VAL A 354 -8.69 4.28 -11.54
N GLN A 355 -8.63 4.38 -12.85
CA GLN A 355 -8.40 3.26 -13.78
C GLN A 355 -7.29 3.59 -14.76
N HIS A 356 -6.74 2.57 -15.42
CA HIS A 356 -5.77 2.72 -16.49
C HIS A 356 -6.33 2.20 -17.80
N GLN A 357 -6.12 2.96 -18.88
CA GLN A 357 -6.42 2.48 -20.21
C GLN A 357 -5.27 1.58 -20.70
N TYR A 358 -5.54 0.31 -20.86
CA TYR A 358 -4.55 -0.64 -21.35
C TYR A 358 -4.25 -0.41 -22.83
N ARG A 359 -3.02 -0.66 -23.23
CA ARG A 359 -2.65 -0.65 -24.64
C ARG A 359 -3.33 -1.81 -25.39
N PRO A 360 -3.52 -1.69 -26.74
CA PRO A 360 -4.17 -2.73 -27.53
C PRO A 360 -3.55 -4.12 -27.31
N GLY A 361 -4.43 -5.15 -27.22
CA GLY A 361 -4.04 -6.54 -26.97
C GLY A 361 -4.03 -6.95 -25.49
N TRP A 362 -4.26 -6.01 -24.56
CA TRP A 362 -4.36 -6.30 -23.13
C TRP A 362 -5.76 -5.96 -22.60
N THR A 363 -6.30 -6.83 -21.79
CA THR A 363 -7.62 -6.70 -21.12
C THR A 363 -7.57 -7.24 -19.71
N LEU A 364 -8.50 -6.79 -18.87
CA LEU A 364 -8.70 -7.29 -17.51
C LEU A 364 -10.01 -8.03 -17.42
#